data_f586a5a68fe7f15dc4e1e1dbc5d37507
#
_entry.id   f586a5a68fe7f15dc4e1e1dbc5d37507
#
_cell.length_a   1.000
_cell.length_b   1.000
_cell.length_c   1.000
_cell.angle_alpha   90.00
_cell.angle_beta   90.00
_cell.angle_gamma   90.00
#
_symmetry.space_group_name_H-M   'P 1'
#
loop_
_entity.id
_entity.type
_entity.pdbx_description
1 polymer ?
#
loop_
_entity_poly.entity_id
_entity_poly.type
_entity_poly.pdbx_seq_one_letter_code
_entity_poly.pdbx_strand_id
1 'polypeptide(L)'
;MSRTYDMITNSLTEHTNSRTEELKQNIYKSIPAMIIGVDDYEKHQCVSVEFLIRDIFNKKDATILEAVRLEKVFVRLPKFGGWKFKYPIQKGNEVVLHWSHKDLSKFLDGDGSSVSQSITEVGELEDCFVELGFGTRKNHNNPSLHNLILTQKATTITITPEGHISLTTDGDISTIAKGSHFLKSSHLTIDNSVTINENLSVGGTTTSTGVVTARSGVHASTYAGLGGGAANFAVDIGINGTVTINGVVVNTHTHTNPEGGDVGVMK
;
A
#
# COMPACT_ATOMS: atom_id res chain seq x y z
N MET A 1 35.37 -23.15 65.58
CA MET A 1 34.42 -22.06 65.19
C MET A 1 34.43 -21.75 63.66
N SER A 2 35.51 -22.04 62.90
CA SER A 2 35.60 -21.71 61.46
C SER A 2 34.63 -22.51 60.56
N ARG A 3 34.49 -23.82 60.74
CA ARG A 3 33.67 -24.71 59.88
C ARG A 3 32.15 -24.39 59.87
N THR A 4 31.61 -23.89 60.96
CA THR A 4 30.18 -23.58 61.08
C THR A 4 29.84 -22.26 60.35
N TYR A 5 30.78 -21.28 60.34
CA TYR A 5 30.64 -20.05 59.62
C TYR A 5 30.68 -20.26 58.11
N ASP A 6 31.58 -21.08 57.63
CA ASP A 6 31.73 -21.42 56.18
C ASP A 6 30.49 -22.17 55.66
N MET A 7 29.89 -23.07 56.45
CA MET A 7 28.64 -23.77 56.08
C MET A 7 27.42 -22.85 55.99
N ILE A 8 27.30 -21.90 56.90
CA ILE A 8 26.19 -20.92 56.90
C ILE A 8 26.34 -19.94 55.72
N THR A 9 27.56 -19.47 55.43
CA THR A 9 27.82 -18.54 54.33
C THR A 9 27.60 -19.21 52.99
N ASN A 10 28.01 -20.46 52.80
CA ASN A 10 27.73 -21.21 51.55
C ASN A 10 26.25 -21.46 51.38
N SER A 11 25.53 -21.83 52.42
CA SER A 11 24.08 -22.06 52.34
C SER A 11 23.31 -20.77 52.01
N LEU A 12 23.65 -19.62 52.58
CA LEU A 12 23.08 -18.33 52.25
C LEU A 12 23.38 -17.90 50.82
N THR A 13 24.61 -18.12 50.32
CA THR A 13 25.04 -17.81 48.98
C THR A 13 24.25 -18.68 47.98
N GLU A 14 24.14 -19.98 48.23
CA GLU A 14 23.39 -20.91 47.40
C GLU A 14 21.89 -20.55 47.35
N HIS A 15 21.28 -20.18 48.52
CA HIS A 15 19.89 -19.77 48.59
C HIS A 15 19.67 -18.44 47.83
N THR A 16 20.59 -17.48 47.98
CA THR A 16 20.49 -16.19 47.27
C THR A 16 20.66 -16.39 45.76
N ASN A 17 21.60 -17.24 45.36
CA ASN A 17 21.79 -17.58 43.93
C ASN A 17 20.55 -18.29 43.35
N SER A 18 19.99 -19.25 44.08
CA SER A 18 18.77 -19.95 43.67
C SER A 18 17.60 -19.00 43.50
N ARG A 19 17.36 -18.08 44.45
CA ARG A 19 16.32 -17.04 44.33
C ARG A 19 16.60 -16.07 43.17
N THR A 20 17.84 -15.71 42.94
CA THR A 20 18.21 -14.83 41.83
C THR A 20 17.98 -15.50 40.48
N GLU A 21 18.29 -16.79 40.36
CA GLU A 21 18.00 -17.56 39.14
C GLU A 21 16.48 -17.74 38.94
N GLU A 22 15.72 -18.03 40.01
CA GLU A 22 14.27 -18.11 39.95
C GLU A 22 13.63 -16.77 39.53
N LEU A 23 14.11 -15.64 40.06
CA LEU A 23 13.68 -14.32 39.64
C LEU A 23 14.03 -14.03 38.18
N LYS A 24 15.20 -14.43 37.69
CA LYS A 24 15.60 -14.29 36.28
C LYS A 24 14.71 -15.12 35.34
N GLN A 25 14.32 -16.31 35.75
CA GLN A 25 13.44 -17.20 34.99
C GLN A 25 12.01 -16.66 34.89
N ASN A 26 11.55 -15.92 35.90
CA ASN A 26 10.19 -15.37 35.97
C ASN A 26 10.07 -13.96 35.36
N ILE A 27 11.16 -13.37 34.85
CA ILE A 27 11.11 -12.07 34.17
C ILE A 27 10.89 -12.32 32.66
N TYR A 28 9.66 -12.29 32.24
CA TYR A 28 9.31 -12.27 30.82
C TYR A 28 9.61 -10.87 30.27
N LYS A 29 10.48 -10.78 29.26
CA LYS A 29 10.77 -9.53 28.56
C LYS A 29 10.24 -9.56 27.14
N SER A 30 10.68 -10.54 26.37
CA SER A 30 10.19 -10.80 25.03
C SER A 30 10.53 -12.23 24.61
N ILE A 31 9.65 -12.85 23.84
CA ILE A 31 9.85 -14.21 23.33
C ILE A 31 9.33 -14.34 21.90
N PRO A 32 10.04 -15.04 21.01
CA PRO A 32 9.52 -15.37 19.70
C PRO A 32 8.30 -16.28 19.80
N ALA A 33 7.28 -15.97 19.00
CA ALA A 33 6.06 -16.76 18.92
C ALA A 33 5.57 -16.84 17.48
N MET A 34 4.65 -17.74 17.23
CA MET A 34 3.97 -17.92 15.96
C MET A 34 2.47 -17.73 16.13
N ILE A 35 1.84 -17.05 15.20
CA ILE A 35 0.39 -16.88 15.17
C ILE A 35 -0.26 -18.21 14.77
N ILE A 36 -1.14 -18.74 15.63
CA ILE A 36 -1.88 -19.97 15.42
C ILE A 36 -3.38 -19.75 15.20
N GLY A 37 -3.91 -18.56 15.54
CA GLY A 37 -5.30 -18.17 15.33
C GLY A 37 -5.45 -16.69 15.04
N VAL A 38 -6.37 -16.33 14.13
CA VAL A 38 -6.63 -14.93 13.67
C VAL A 38 -8.11 -14.56 13.71
N ASP A 39 -8.96 -15.39 14.31
CA ASP A 39 -10.43 -15.25 14.24
C ASP A 39 -10.94 -13.95 14.91
N ASP A 40 -10.24 -13.45 15.90
CA ASP A 40 -10.54 -12.20 16.61
C ASP A 40 -9.79 -10.97 16.06
N TYR A 41 -8.96 -11.13 15.03
CA TYR A 41 -8.07 -10.05 14.59
C TYR A 41 -8.81 -8.85 14.01
N GLU A 42 -9.77 -9.06 13.13
CA GLU A 42 -10.50 -7.96 12.49
C GLU A 42 -11.43 -7.22 13.45
N LYS A 43 -11.99 -7.91 14.46
CA LYS A 43 -12.95 -7.35 15.40
C LYS A 43 -12.28 -6.71 16.62
N HIS A 44 -11.28 -7.40 17.17
CA HIS A 44 -10.69 -7.06 18.46
C HIS A 44 -9.20 -6.76 18.40
N GLN A 45 -8.59 -6.87 17.20
CA GLN A 45 -7.14 -6.70 17.01
C GLN A 45 -6.33 -7.70 17.87
N CYS A 46 -6.87 -8.90 18.08
CA CYS A 46 -6.28 -9.97 18.90
C CYS A 46 -6.00 -11.21 18.07
N VAL A 47 -4.97 -11.96 18.46
CA VAL A 47 -4.57 -13.22 17.83
C VAL A 47 -4.29 -14.27 18.90
N SER A 48 -4.32 -15.55 18.51
CA SER A 48 -3.80 -16.64 19.32
C SER A 48 -2.38 -16.97 18.88
N VAL A 49 -1.49 -17.21 19.82
CA VAL A 49 -0.06 -17.44 19.57
C VAL A 49 0.47 -18.65 20.28
N GLU A 50 1.54 -19.23 19.74
CA GLU A 50 2.28 -20.34 20.36
C GLU A 50 3.76 -19.93 20.46
N PHE A 51 4.39 -20.19 21.61
CA PHE A 51 5.81 -19.91 21.83
C PHE A 51 6.68 -20.78 20.94
N LEU A 52 7.66 -20.17 20.28
CA LEU A 52 8.63 -20.89 19.45
C LEU A 52 9.84 -21.39 20.23
N ILE A 53 10.07 -20.87 21.44
CA ILE A 53 11.09 -21.35 22.36
C ILE A 53 10.41 -22.19 23.42
N ARG A 54 10.86 -23.43 23.55
CA ARG A 54 10.30 -24.41 24.49
C ARG A 54 11.35 -24.74 25.54
N ASP A 55 10.90 -24.89 26.76
CA ASP A 55 11.76 -25.34 27.86
C ASP A 55 12.02 -26.84 27.77
N ILE A 56 13.21 -27.25 28.21
CA ILE A 56 13.61 -28.65 28.35
C ILE A 56 13.60 -29.00 29.83
N PHE A 57 12.69 -29.88 30.21
CA PHE A 57 12.55 -30.30 31.60
C PHE A 57 13.79 -31.05 32.13
N ASN A 58 14.41 -31.89 31.31
CA ASN A 58 15.59 -32.62 31.67
C ASN A 58 16.65 -32.62 30.57
N LYS A 59 17.81 -32.02 30.84
CA LYS A 59 18.91 -31.90 29.85
C LYS A 59 19.47 -33.27 29.44
N LYS A 60 19.36 -34.32 30.30
CA LYS A 60 19.86 -35.66 29.98
C LYS A 60 18.94 -36.41 29.02
N ASP A 61 17.63 -36.30 29.20
CA ASP A 61 16.65 -37.04 28.43
C ASP A 61 16.02 -36.20 27.33
N ALA A 62 16.41 -34.92 27.21
CA ALA A 62 15.90 -33.96 26.24
C ALA A 62 14.36 -33.89 26.14
N THR A 63 13.68 -34.10 27.28
CA THR A 63 12.22 -34.04 27.35
C THR A 63 11.79 -32.57 27.13
N ILE A 64 11.22 -32.30 25.96
CA ILE A 64 10.73 -31.00 25.58
C ILE A 64 9.32 -30.83 26.15
N LEU A 65 9.08 -29.74 26.86
CA LEU A 65 7.75 -29.39 27.32
C LEU A 65 6.83 -28.96 26.16
N GLU A 66 5.53 -29.11 26.35
CA GLU A 66 4.55 -28.60 25.39
C GLU A 66 4.72 -27.08 25.19
N ALA A 67 4.42 -26.62 23.99
CA ALA A 67 4.49 -25.19 23.71
C ALA A 67 3.38 -24.45 24.46
N VAL A 68 3.75 -23.34 25.07
CA VAL A 68 2.78 -22.43 25.71
C VAL A 68 1.96 -21.76 24.62
N ARG A 69 0.64 -21.72 24.81
CA ARG A 69 -0.31 -21.05 23.94
C ARG A 69 -1.03 -19.97 24.70
N LEU A 70 -1.16 -18.81 24.07
CA LEU A 70 -1.94 -17.69 24.59
C LEU A 70 -3.02 -17.34 23.57
N GLU A 71 -4.20 -17.05 24.08
CA GLU A 71 -5.35 -16.62 23.29
C GLU A 71 -5.64 -15.13 23.50
N LYS A 72 -6.24 -14.49 22.48
CA LYS A 72 -6.67 -13.08 22.54
C LYS A 72 -5.56 -12.09 22.87
N VAL A 73 -4.33 -12.39 22.44
CA VAL A 73 -3.21 -11.47 22.65
C VAL A 73 -3.37 -10.28 21.71
N PHE A 74 -3.32 -9.07 22.26
CA PHE A 74 -3.49 -7.82 21.51
C PHE A 74 -2.31 -7.59 20.55
N VAL A 75 -2.59 -7.21 19.30
CA VAL A 75 -1.56 -6.91 18.30
C VAL A 75 -1.28 -5.41 18.29
N ARG A 76 -0.04 -5.03 18.53
CA ARG A 76 0.40 -3.64 18.43
C ARG A 76 0.50 -3.22 16.97
N LEU A 77 -0.39 -2.32 16.55
CA LEU A 77 -0.34 -1.68 15.24
C LEU A 77 -0.02 -0.19 15.37
N PRO A 78 0.79 0.37 14.48
CA PRO A 78 1.07 1.81 14.49
C PRO A 78 -0.22 2.63 14.35
N LYS A 79 -0.43 3.55 15.32
CA LYS A 79 -1.58 4.47 15.33
C LYS A 79 -1.11 5.79 15.95
N PHE A 80 -1.19 6.88 15.18
CA PHE A 80 -0.77 8.21 15.65
C PHE A 80 -1.40 9.31 14.78
N GLY A 81 -1.69 10.47 15.36
CA GLY A 81 -2.18 11.65 14.63
C GLY A 81 -3.38 11.40 13.72
N GLY A 82 -4.29 10.50 14.09
CA GLY A 82 -5.43 10.10 13.27
C GLY A 82 -5.11 9.03 12.20
N TRP A 83 -3.85 8.72 11.95
CA TRP A 83 -3.42 7.65 11.04
C TRP A 83 -3.53 6.29 11.70
N LYS A 84 -4.03 5.30 10.96
CA LYS A 84 -4.14 3.90 11.35
C LYS A 84 -3.52 3.03 10.28
N PHE A 85 -2.55 2.19 10.64
CA PHE A 85 -1.97 1.20 9.74
C PHE A 85 -2.64 -0.16 9.97
N LYS A 86 -3.11 -0.78 8.90
CA LYS A 86 -3.71 -2.12 8.92
C LYS A 86 -2.80 -3.06 8.16
N TYR A 87 -2.36 -4.11 8.82
CA TYR A 87 -1.51 -5.13 8.21
C TYR A 87 -2.30 -6.43 8.05
N PRO A 88 -2.16 -7.13 6.91
CA PRO A 88 -2.67 -8.49 6.79
C PRO A 88 -1.84 -9.42 7.68
N ILE A 89 -2.50 -10.16 8.55
CA ILE A 89 -1.88 -11.15 9.44
C ILE A 89 -2.46 -12.52 9.12
N GLN A 90 -1.61 -13.54 9.11
CA GLN A 90 -2.00 -14.92 8.80
C GLN A 90 -1.43 -15.89 9.83
N LYS A 91 -2.09 -17.06 9.99
CA LYS A 91 -1.51 -18.20 10.72
C LYS A 91 -0.15 -18.54 10.14
N GLY A 92 0.80 -18.84 11.02
CA GLY A 92 2.18 -19.11 10.65
C GLY A 92 3.08 -17.88 10.59
N ASN A 93 2.56 -16.65 10.76
CA ASN A 93 3.44 -15.48 10.87
C ASN A 93 4.24 -15.52 12.18
N GLU A 94 5.55 -15.30 12.06
CA GLU A 94 6.47 -15.18 13.18
C GLU A 94 6.35 -13.78 13.79
N VAL A 95 6.33 -13.71 15.12
CA VAL A 95 6.11 -12.46 15.89
C VAL A 95 6.95 -12.48 17.16
N VAL A 96 7.03 -11.35 17.83
CA VAL A 96 7.57 -11.25 19.19
C VAL A 96 6.47 -10.87 20.15
N LEU A 97 6.41 -11.54 21.28
CA LEU A 97 5.61 -11.14 22.43
C LEU A 97 6.43 -10.26 23.33
N HIS A 98 5.83 -9.18 23.79
CA HIS A 98 6.38 -8.27 24.81
C HIS A 98 5.46 -8.21 26.01
N TRP A 99 6.01 -8.35 27.21
CA TRP A 99 5.23 -8.33 28.44
C TRP A 99 5.22 -6.94 29.08
N SER A 100 4.07 -6.61 29.64
CA SER A 100 3.90 -5.47 30.52
C SER A 100 4.32 -5.82 31.95
N HIS A 101 4.93 -4.87 32.64
CA HIS A 101 5.16 -5.00 34.10
C HIS A 101 3.85 -4.85 34.91
N LYS A 102 2.82 -4.30 34.32
CA LYS A 102 1.50 -4.07 34.92
C LYS A 102 0.43 -4.85 34.17
N ASP A 103 -0.61 -5.23 34.87
CA ASP A 103 -1.83 -5.76 34.27
C ASP A 103 -2.37 -4.78 33.21
N LEU A 104 -2.60 -5.27 32.00
CA LEU A 104 -3.08 -4.50 30.86
C LEU A 104 -4.59 -4.55 30.65
N SER A 105 -5.30 -5.46 31.31
CA SER A 105 -6.71 -5.76 31.04
C SER A 105 -7.59 -4.51 31.12
N LYS A 106 -7.50 -3.77 32.21
CA LYS A 106 -8.29 -2.53 32.40
C LYS A 106 -7.99 -1.45 31.35
N PHE A 107 -6.76 -1.39 30.87
CA PHE A 107 -6.36 -0.42 29.84
C PHE A 107 -6.84 -0.86 28.45
N LEU A 108 -6.69 -2.13 28.12
CA LEU A 108 -7.09 -2.67 26.81
C LEU A 108 -8.61 -2.69 26.63
N ASP A 109 -9.37 -2.92 27.70
CA ASP A 109 -10.82 -2.88 27.69
C ASP A 109 -11.40 -1.46 27.85
N GLY A 110 -10.56 -0.48 28.11
CA GLY A 110 -10.92 0.92 28.31
C GLY A 110 -11.03 1.73 27.03
N ASP A 111 -11.27 3.02 27.22
CA ASP A 111 -11.41 4.03 26.14
C ASP A 111 -10.07 4.72 25.77
N GLY A 112 -8.96 4.31 26.37
CA GLY A 112 -7.64 4.92 26.21
C GLY A 112 -7.33 6.00 27.26
N SER A 113 -8.21 6.21 28.22
CA SER A 113 -7.96 7.06 29.40
C SER A 113 -6.98 6.38 30.36
N SER A 114 -6.42 7.17 31.29
CA SER A 114 -5.58 6.62 32.35
C SER A 114 -6.41 5.74 33.31
N VAL A 115 -5.86 4.57 33.63
CA VAL A 115 -6.46 3.64 34.59
C VAL A 115 -5.65 3.62 35.90
N SER A 116 -6.34 3.48 37.03
CA SER A 116 -5.71 3.33 38.31
C SER A 116 -5.60 1.86 38.70
N GLN A 117 -4.41 1.46 39.10
CA GLN A 117 -4.10 0.10 39.53
C GLN A 117 -3.39 0.12 40.90
N SER A 118 -3.58 -0.94 41.68
CA SER A 118 -2.81 -1.15 42.92
C SER A 118 -1.31 -1.37 42.59
N ILE A 119 -0.44 -0.99 43.50
CA ILE A 119 1.00 -1.27 43.41
C ILE A 119 1.28 -2.78 43.33
N THR A 120 0.38 -3.58 43.92
CA THR A 120 0.50 -5.05 43.94
C THR A 120 -0.06 -5.76 42.71
N GLU A 121 -0.78 -5.06 41.82
CA GLU A 121 -1.24 -5.62 40.54
C GLU A 121 -0.07 -5.63 39.55
N VAL A 122 0.64 -6.76 39.51
CA VAL A 122 1.75 -7.03 38.59
C VAL A 122 1.20 -7.76 37.37
N GLY A 123 1.78 -7.54 36.20
CA GLY A 123 1.39 -8.24 34.99
C GLY A 123 1.62 -9.75 35.07
N GLU A 124 0.66 -10.50 34.56
CA GLU A 124 0.66 -11.95 34.46
C GLU A 124 1.14 -12.42 33.07
N LEU A 125 1.06 -13.71 32.78
CA LEU A 125 1.49 -14.30 31.51
C LEU A 125 0.69 -13.76 30.31
N GLU A 126 -0.58 -13.43 30.52
CA GLU A 126 -1.50 -12.87 29.53
C GLU A 126 -1.27 -11.37 29.26
N ASP A 127 -0.57 -10.68 30.18
CA ASP A 127 -0.31 -9.23 30.05
C ASP A 127 0.80 -8.94 29.03
N CYS A 128 0.61 -9.40 27.84
CA CYS A 128 1.55 -9.24 26.72
C CYS A 128 0.86 -8.69 25.48
N PHE A 129 1.66 -8.23 24.55
CA PHE A 129 1.19 -7.81 23.24
C PHE A 129 2.13 -8.34 22.13
N VAL A 130 1.56 -8.54 20.97
CA VAL A 130 2.27 -8.98 19.77
C VAL A 130 2.89 -7.77 19.07
N GLU A 131 4.17 -7.85 18.75
CA GLU A 131 4.87 -6.98 17.80
C GLU A 131 5.19 -7.75 16.52
N LEU A 132 4.85 -7.16 15.38
CA LEU A 132 5.05 -7.74 14.05
C LEU A 132 6.47 -7.50 13.54
N GLY A 133 6.86 -8.26 12.52
CA GLY A 133 8.11 -8.04 11.80
C GLY A 133 9.31 -8.79 12.38
N PHE A 134 9.09 -9.77 13.23
CA PHE A 134 10.12 -10.69 13.69
C PHE A 134 10.23 -11.89 12.76
N GLY A 135 11.43 -12.44 12.64
CA GLY A 135 11.68 -13.64 11.84
C GLY A 135 13.08 -14.21 12.10
N THR A 136 13.37 -15.34 11.49
CA THR A 136 14.68 -15.99 11.61
C THR A 136 15.68 -15.39 10.60
N ARG A 137 16.99 -15.61 10.83
CA ARG A 137 18.03 -15.22 9.86
C ARG A 137 17.88 -15.89 8.49
N LYS A 138 17.19 -17.04 8.41
CA LYS A 138 16.91 -17.73 7.16
C LYS A 138 15.68 -17.18 6.43
N ASN A 139 14.76 -16.56 7.18
CA ASN A 139 13.53 -15.97 6.67
C ASN A 139 13.52 -14.46 6.96
N HIS A 140 14.45 -13.74 6.34
CA HIS A 140 14.57 -12.29 6.51
C HIS A 140 13.98 -11.52 5.32
N ASN A 141 13.63 -10.27 5.54
CA ASN A 141 12.94 -9.42 4.56
C ASN A 141 13.81 -8.87 3.43
N ASN A 142 15.07 -9.34 3.24
CA ASN A 142 16.01 -8.78 2.26
C ASN A 142 16.05 -7.24 2.30
N PRO A 143 16.49 -6.64 3.41
CA PRO A 143 16.41 -5.19 3.59
C PRO A 143 17.26 -4.44 2.55
N SER A 144 16.78 -3.28 2.14
CA SER A 144 17.55 -2.35 1.30
C SER A 144 18.32 -1.37 2.17
N LEU A 145 19.57 -1.05 1.80
CA LEU A 145 20.35 -0.02 2.46
C LEU A 145 19.92 1.40 2.10
N HIS A 146 19.19 1.56 0.98
CA HIS A 146 18.91 2.88 0.44
C HIS A 146 17.42 3.15 0.24
N ASN A 147 16.66 2.17 -0.20
CA ASN A 147 15.28 2.36 -0.61
C ASN A 147 14.28 1.96 0.48
N LEU A 148 13.21 2.72 0.63
CA LEU A 148 12.01 2.23 1.29
C LEU A 148 11.23 1.35 0.30
N ILE A 149 11.01 0.09 0.67
CA ILE A 149 10.33 -0.88 -0.19
C ILE A 149 9.17 -1.49 0.57
N LEU A 150 7.98 -1.45 -0.02
CA LEU A 150 6.80 -2.19 0.40
C LEU A 150 6.50 -3.20 -0.69
N THR A 151 6.61 -4.49 -0.37
CA THR A 151 6.38 -5.55 -1.36
C THR A 151 5.45 -6.63 -0.85
N GLN A 152 4.59 -7.13 -1.73
CA GLN A 152 3.78 -8.32 -1.52
C GLN A 152 3.59 -9.03 -2.86
N LYS A 153 4.13 -10.23 -3.01
CA LYS A 153 4.12 -10.99 -4.29
C LYS A 153 4.69 -10.14 -5.43
N ALA A 154 3.89 -9.90 -6.48
CA ALA A 154 4.29 -9.11 -7.66
C ALA A 154 4.06 -7.61 -7.51
N THR A 155 3.48 -7.15 -6.40
CA THR A 155 3.24 -5.71 -6.16
C THR A 155 4.35 -5.12 -5.31
N THR A 156 4.97 -4.05 -5.79
CA THR A 156 6.05 -3.35 -5.10
C THR A 156 5.89 -1.83 -5.20
N ILE A 157 6.03 -1.15 -4.08
CA ILE A 157 6.18 0.31 -4.02
C ILE A 157 7.60 0.59 -3.56
N THR A 158 8.36 1.34 -4.34
CA THR A 158 9.74 1.73 -4.01
C THR A 158 9.85 3.24 -3.96
N ILE A 159 10.50 3.76 -2.91
CA ILE A 159 10.90 5.16 -2.80
C ILE A 159 12.41 5.20 -2.63
N THR A 160 13.09 5.90 -3.54
CA THR A 160 14.55 6.04 -3.51
C THR A 160 14.99 7.29 -2.75
N PRO A 161 16.26 7.39 -2.34
CA PRO A 161 16.81 8.59 -1.69
C PRO A 161 16.70 9.86 -2.55
N GLU A 162 16.71 9.71 -3.88
CA GLU A 162 16.58 10.80 -4.84
C GLU A 162 15.13 11.27 -4.99
N GLY A 163 14.18 10.61 -4.30
CA GLY A 163 12.77 10.95 -4.32
C GLY A 163 11.97 10.35 -5.47
N HIS A 164 12.52 9.35 -6.19
CA HIS A 164 11.74 8.60 -7.18
C HIS A 164 10.76 7.65 -6.49
N ILE A 165 9.52 7.65 -6.99
CA ILE A 165 8.47 6.74 -6.54
C ILE A 165 8.12 5.82 -7.70
N SER A 166 8.22 4.52 -7.49
CA SER A 166 7.81 3.48 -8.45
C SER A 166 6.72 2.61 -7.83
N LEU A 167 5.66 2.36 -8.58
CA LEU A 167 4.62 1.38 -8.27
C LEU A 167 4.58 0.36 -9.40
N THR A 168 4.91 -0.88 -9.09
CA THR A 168 4.90 -2.02 -10.03
C THR A 168 3.91 -3.05 -9.52
N THR A 169 3.04 -3.57 -10.41
CA THR A 169 2.10 -4.65 -10.10
C THR A 169 1.75 -5.40 -11.37
N ASP A 170 1.48 -6.70 -11.24
CA ASP A 170 0.88 -7.52 -12.32
C ASP A 170 -0.65 -7.42 -12.34
N GLY A 171 -1.24 -6.78 -11.35
CA GLY A 171 -2.67 -6.55 -11.22
C GLY A 171 -3.11 -5.14 -11.61
N ASP A 172 -4.35 -4.82 -11.34
CA ASP A 172 -4.94 -3.51 -11.61
C ASP A 172 -4.51 -2.46 -10.59
N ILE A 173 -4.38 -1.22 -11.07
CA ILE A 173 -4.24 -0.03 -10.22
C ILE A 173 -5.52 0.78 -10.32
N SER A 174 -6.26 0.90 -9.22
CA SER A 174 -7.47 1.71 -9.14
C SER A 174 -7.24 2.95 -8.29
N THR A 175 -7.52 4.13 -8.86
CA THR A 175 -7.47 5.42 -8.17
C THR A 175 -8.85 6.06 -8.22
N ILE A 176 -9.51 6.20 -7.07
CA ILE A 176 -10.86 6.75 -6.96
C ILE A 176 -10.82 7.99 -6.07
N ALA A 177 -11.23 9.13 -6.61
CA ALA A 177 -11.37 10.38 -5.88
C ALA A 177 -12.81 10.88 -5.98
N LYS A 178 -13.41 11.28 -4.85
CA LYS A 178 -14.73 11.96 -4.86
C LYS A 178 -14.63 13.41 -5.35
N GLY A 179 -13.46 13.99 -5.30
CA GLY A 179 -13.14 15.31 -5.82
C GLY A 179 -12.26 15.22 -7.06
N SER A 180 -11.36 16.18 -7.24
CA SER A 180 -10.46 16.23 -8.37
C SER A 180 -9.25 15.30 -8.19
N HIS A 181 -8.79 14.70 -9.29
CA HIS A 181 -7.52 13.98 -9.37
C HIS A 181 -6.56 14.79 -10.25
N PHE A 182 -5.45 15.27 -9.68
CA PHE A 182 -4.44 16.06 -10.39
C PHE A 182 -3.20 15.23 -10.66
N LEU A 183 -2.80 15.17 -11.95
CA LEU A 183 -1.49 14.71 -12.37
C LEU A 183 -0.74 15.92 -12.96
N LYS A 184 0.26 16.42 -12.24
CA LYS A 184 1.10 17.52 -12.69
C LYS A 184 2.53 17.02 -12.89
N SER A 185 2.92 16.88 -14.14
CA SER A 185 4.28 16.47 -14.53
C SER A 185 4.69 17.25 -15.77
N SER A 186 5.99 17.30 -16.06
CA SER A 186 6.50 17.82 -17.32
C SER A 186 6.14 16.92 -18.51
N HIS A 187 5.94 15.62 -18.24
CA HIS A 187 5.62 14.61 -19.25
C HIS A 187 4.80 13.49 -18.64
N LEU A 188 3.77 13.03 -19.34
CA LEU A 188 2.96 11.85 -18.99
C LEU A 188 2.93 10.93 -20.20
N THR A 189 3.39 9.70 -20.03
CA THR A 189 3.34 8.66 -21.05
C THR A 189 2.32 7.58 -20.65
N ILE A 190 1.48 7.17 -21.61
CA ILE A 190 0.56 6.05 -21.46
C ILE A 190 0.77 5.15 -22.70
N ASP A 191 1.29 3.95 -22.46
CA ASP A 191 1.68 3.04 -23.56
C ASP A 191 0.51 2.27 -24.17
N ASN A 192 -0.66 2.31 -23.54
CA ASN A 192 -1.86 1.59 -23.97
C ASN A 192 -3.03 2.53 -24.24
N SER A 193 -4.21 1.97 -24.37
CA SER A 193 -5.44 2.70 -24.66
C SER A 193 -5.89 3.56 -23.47
N VAL A 194 -6.44 4.73 -23.76
CA VAL A 194 -7.11 5.60 -22.80
C VAL A 194 -8.58 5.67 -23.15
N THR A 195 -9.46 5.41 -22.17
CA THR A 195 -10.89 5.63 -22.30
C THR A 195 -11.33 6.79 -21.42
N ILE A 196 -11.98 7.79 -22.01
CA ILE A 196 -12.55 8.93 -21.33
C ILE A 196 -14.06 8.89 -21.58
N ASN A 197 -14.85 8.62 -20.53
CA ASN A 197 -16.29 8.43 -20.66
C ASN A 197 -17.08 9.73 -20.86
N GLU A 198 -16.49 10.87 -20.51
CA GLU A 198 -17.15 12.18 -20.64
C GLU A 198 -16.36 13.10 -21.58
N ASN A 199 -15.78 14.18 -21.07
CA ASN A 199 -15.15 15.20 -21.87
C ASN A 199 -13.62 15.17 -21.77
N LEU A 200 -12.93 15.28 -22.89
CA LEU A 200 -11.52 15.59 -22.97
C LEU A 200 -11.33 17.04 -23.39
N SER A 201 -10.68 17.84 -22.55
CA SER A 201 -10.26 19.20 -22.89
C SER A 201 -8.73 19.25 -23.01
N VAL A 202 -8.24 19.65 -24.17
CA VAL A 202 -6.80 19.81 -24.44
C VAL A 202 -6.51 21.28 -24.69
N GLY A 203 -5.74 21.91 -23.79
CA GLY A 203 -5.36 23.32 -23.89
C GLY A 203 -4.23 23.61 -24.90
N GLY A 204 -3.60 22.58 -25.42
CA GLY A 204 -2.50 22.68 -26.39
C GLY A 204 -2.80 21.97 -27.70
N THR A 205 -1.77 21.45 -28.35
CA THR A 205 -1.86 20.73 -29.61
C THR A 205 -2.15 19.25 -29.39
N THR A 206 -3.03 18.69 -30.22
CA THR A 206 -3.22 17.23 -30.33
C THR A 206 -2.64 16.73 -31.65
N THR A 207 -1.75 15.77 -31.60
CA THR A 207 -1.21 15.09 -32.78
C THR A 207 -1.66 13.63 -32.78
N SER A 208 -2.25 13.17 -33.88
CA SER A 208 -2.61 11.77 -34.08
C SER A 208 -1.83 11.24 -35.29
N THR A 209 -1.12 10.13 -35.13
CA THR A 209 -0.47 9.39 -36.24
C THR A 209 -1.41 8.37 -36.88
N GLY A 210 -2.53 8.07 -36.23
CA GLY A 210 -3.53 7.15 -36.72
C GLY A 210 -4.83 7.86 -37.16
N VAL A 211 -5.87 7.08 -37.38
CA VAL A 211 -7.19 7.58 -37.78
C VAL A 211 -7.88 8.23 -36.59
N VAL A 212 -8.44 9.41 -36.79
CA VAL A 212 -9.36 10.06 -35.84
C VAL A 212 -10.79 9.78 -36.31
N THR A 213 -11.55 9.06 -35.53
CA THR A 213 -12.97 8.79 -35.79
C THR A 213 -13.85 9.63 -34.87
N ALA A 214 -14.65 10.50 -35.45
CA ALA A 214 -15.67 11.27 -34.73
C ALA A 214 -17.07 10.85 -35.19
N ARG A 215 -17.89 10.28 -34.30
CA ARG A 215 -19.23 9.76 -34.67
C ARG A 215 -20.27 10.86 -34.89
N SER A 216 -20.15 11.96 -34.17
CA SER A 216 -21.13 13.07 -34.20
C SER A 216 -20.65 14.31 -34.96
N GLY A 217 -19.42 14.32 -35.43
CA GLY A 217 -18.85 15.42 -36.20
C GLY A 217 -17.60 16.03 -35.56
N VAL A 218 -16.91 16.83 -36.34
CA VAL A 218 -15.74 17.62 -35.92
C VAL A 218 -16.09 19.11 -36.19
N HIS A 219 -16.09 19.91 -35.14
CA HIS A 219 -16.27 21.34 -35.24
C HIS A 219 -14.91 22.04 -35.13
N ALA A 220 -14.48 22.75 -36.14
CA ALA A 220 -13.26 23.54 -36.13
C ALA A 220 -13.48 24.88 -36.83
N SER A 221 -12.82 25.93 -36.34
CA SER A 221 -12.84 27.24 -37.00
C SER A 221 -12.07 27.26 -38.34
N THR A 222 -11.12 26.33 -38.48
CA THR A 222 -10.31 26.17 -39.69
C THR A 222 -9.90 24.73 -39.89
N TYR A 223 -10.03 24.25 -41.11
CA TYR A 223 -9.45 22.98 -41.57
C TYR A 223 -8.31 23.27 -42.54
N ALA A 224 -7.07 23.04 -42.16
CA ALA A 224 -5.90 23.24 -43.00
C ALA A 224 -5.13 21.92 -43.15
N GLY A 225 -4.84 21.52 -44.37
CA GLY A 225 -3.94 20.39 -44.66
C GLY A 225 -2.49 20.88 -44.75
N LEU A 226 -1.61 20.31 -43.97
CA LEU A 226 -0.18 20.52 -44.04
C LEU A 226 0.43 19.38 -44.86
N GLY A 227 1.18 19.70 -45.95
CA GLY A 227 1.98 18.74 -46.68
C GLY A 227 1.36 18.11 -47.91
N GLY A 228 0.38 18.73 -48.60
CA GLY A 228 -0.08 18.36 -49.91
C GLY A 228 -0.94 17.09 -50.01
N GLY A 229 -1.53 16.63 -48.91
CA GLY A 229 -2.49 15.53 -48.91
C GLY A 229 -3.87 15.97 -49.35
N ALA A 230 -4.64 15.11 -50.03
CA ALA A 230 -6.03 15.36 -50.40
C ALA A 230 -6.97 15.18 -49.19
N ALA A 231 -7.90 16.06 -49.00
CA ALA A 231 -9.07 15.81 -48.15
C ALA A 231 -10.14 15.07 -48.96
N ASN A 232 -10.31 13.78 -48.72
CA ASN A 232 -11.30 12.96 -49.38
C ASN A 232 -12.57 12.90 -48.51
N PHE A 233 -13.66 13.38 -49.06
CA PHE A 233 -15.00 13.30 -48.43
C PHE A 233 -15.82 12.27 -49.21
N ALA A 234 -16.14 11.14 -48.62
CA ALA A 234 -17.00 10.08 -49.20
C ALA A 234 -18.48 10.29 -48.90
N VAL A 235 -18.87 11.54 -48.62
CA VAL A 235 -20.23 11.99 -48.26
C VAL A 235 -20.55 13.30 -48.94
N ASP A 236 -21.81 13.67 -48.99
CA ASP A 236 -22.24 14.98 -49.48
C ASP A 236 -21.65 16.08 -48.58
N ILE A 237 -21.07 17.10 -49.21
CA ILE A 237 -20.54 18.28 -48.52
C ILE A 237 -21.54 19.41 -48.67
N GLY A 238 -22.27 19.73 -47.62
CA GLY A 238 -23.10 20.97 -47.54
C GLY A 238 -22.20 22.14 -47.11
N ILE A 239 -21.98 23.10 -47.96
CA ILE A 239 -21.25 24.30 -47.61
C ILE A 239 -22.22 25.50 -47.56
N ASN A 240 -22.40 26.03 -46.37
CA ASN A 240 -23.17 27.27 -46.14
C ASN A 240 -22.16 28.43 -46.04
N GLY A 241 -21.81 29.00 -47.20
CA GLY A 241 -20.79 30.05 -47.31
C GLY A 241 -20.16 30.11 -48.71
N THR A 242 -19.03 30.78 -48.78
CA THR A 242 -18.30 30.93 -50.05
C THR A 242 -17.30 29.80 -50.24
N VAL A 243 -17.36 29.12 -51.36
CA VAL A 243 -16.36 28.13 -51.78
C VAL A 243 -15.37 28.78 -52.74
N THR A 244 -14.08 28.79 -52.40
CA THR A 244 -13.03 29.27 -53.27
C THR A 244 -12.07 28.14 -53.60
N ILE A 245 -11.89 27.87 -54.90
CA ILE A 245 -10.96 26.87 -55.39
C ILE A 245 -9.91 27.57 -56.28
N ASN A 246 -8.64 27.45 -55.96
CA ASN A 246 -7.53 28.10 -56.65
C ASN A 246 -7.75 29.61 -56.88
N GLY A 247 -8.32 30.31 -55.87
CA GLY A 247 -8.60 31.73 -55.94
C GLY A 247 -9.91 32.11 -56.67
N VAL A 248 -10.64 31.14 -57.22
CA VAL A 248 -11.93 31.35 -57.88
C VAL A 248 -13.07 31.04 -56.94
N VAL A 249 -13.98 31.97 -56.75
CA VAL A 249 -15.21 31.79 -55.97
C VAL A 249 -16.19 30.94 -56.79
N VAL A 250 -16.35 29.67 -56.39
CA VAL A 250 -17.07 28.65 -57.19
C VAL A 250 -18.57 28.95 -57.29
N ASN A 251 -19.19 29.37 -56.21
CA ASN A 251 -20.64 29.61 -56.14
C ASN A 251 -21.08 30.91 -56.80
N THR A 252 -20.18 31.75 -57.26
CA THR A 252 -20.54 33.03 -57.91
C THR A 252 -19.78 33.26 -59.25
N HIS A 253 -18.88 32.32 -59.67
CA HIS A 253 -18.20 32.47 -60.95
C HIS A 253 -19.14 32.19 -62.11
N THR A 254 -18.89 32.83 -63.22
CA THR A 254 -19.60 32.67 -64.45
C THR A 254 -18.65 32.26 -65.55
N HIS A 255 -19.15 31.60 -66.61
CA HIS A 255 -18.37 31.26 -67.77
C HIS A 255 -18.92 32.08 -68.98
N THR A 256 -18.03 32.53 -69.82
CA THR A 256 -18.43 33.19 -71.05
C THR A 256 -18.95 32.15 -72.07
N ASN A 257 -20.14 32.34 -72.55
CA ASN A 257 -20.69 31.51 -73.62
C ASN A 257 -19.94 31.84 -74.95
N PRO A 258 -19.51 30.84 -75.73
CA PRO A 258 -18.85 31.05 -77.01
C PRO A 258 -19.69 31.91 -78.02
N GLU A 259 -21.01 31.92 -77.83
CA GLU A 259 -21.94 32.71 -78.68
C GLU A 259 -22.19 34.13 -78.18
N GLY A 260 -21.48 34.54 -77.10
CA GLY A 260 -21.65 35.87 -76.51
C GLY A 260 -22.67 35.87 -75.37
N GLY A 261 -22.25 36.33 -74.19
CA GLY A 261 -23.04 36.39 -72.96
C GLY A 261 -22.56 35.40 -71.91
N ASP A 262 -22.83 35.66 -70.64
CA ASP A 262 -22.45 34.79 -69.51
C ASP A 262 -23.53 33.69 -69.31
N VAL A 263 -23.09 32.48 -69.11
CA VAL A 263 -23.92 31.41 -68.61
C VAL A 263 -24.09 31.63 -67.08
N GLY A 264 -25.26 31.72 -66.61
CA GLY A 264 -25.55 32.04 -65.20
C GLY A 264 -24.72 31.25 -64.19
N VAL A 265 -24.74 31.69 -62.93
CA VAL A 265 -24.09 30.98 -61.81
C VAL A 265 -24.66 29.54 -61.66
N MET A 266 -23.80 28.63 -61.20
CA MET A 266 -24.28 27.31 -60.84
C MET A 266 -25.39 27.38 -59.79
N LYS A 267 -26.54 26.76 -60.04
CA LYS A 267 -27.66 26.64 -59.11
C LYS A 267 -27.52 25.37 -58.25
#